data_91e53ba8dc23099dfbd8db88ce34caf6
#
_entry.id   91e53ba8dc23099dfbd8db88ce34caf6
#
_cell.length_a   1.000
_cell.length_b   1.000
_cell.length_c   1.000
_cell.angle_alpha   90.00
_cell.angle_beta   90.00
_cell.angle_gamma   90.00
#
_symmetry.space_group_name_H-M   'P 1'
#
loop_
_entity.id
_entity.type
_entity.pdbx_description
1 polymer ?
#
loop_
_entity_poly.entity_id
_entity_poly.type
_entity_poly.pdbx_seq_one_letter_code
_entity_poly.pdbx_strand_id
1 'polypeptide(L)'
;MAISSLTIRPRRTAAVKQGKKLWVEPWVVWRDDGFRSLRCPACAQTSVMEKRLDASPPFEPRKRYALYECGACGTLHYPDAPVFEYESRKDADIARKFYVEVGAGLDAMIAPLAWADPDRVQSYLEVGGGYGFSVDFAARALGWRAANIDPSFIARTGAADLGHNHLPEYLSAENPLPNGPFDRVLSSEVIEHVPDPDPFLSALVSAVSKNGAVVVTTPDAGAVHADASDDTLRPIIVAGHHLVIFTANGLELALKRAGMTHVKVVARDQTLYAVASYTPIDVDFSAKSDRHVFRQYLRDRRDDLASDPTLHAGFSVRYLKECVHSGEWADAKDALGDLTTRWRKDYGFDLGAPDTIRPVFVLPEKNRGRALRKFAASQTYNLAIALFYAARLHENSGDRLLAEATYRACHRSAKTLGDVFEAMFAACRETEDVGRRAALHAALLAVNHNPEKATREVLAAAAHAPDLPPDLWEETQLRVYADGVLTGQGDAVEPLAVMVSAMLLKKADLDQKLTPTDGFAAGALGIRAEQAGHVTQAARWYDLATSGMDVESERDAFQARFDAMARIMARADSPTIIEARFAEIESLEAEGRDFRAKQCAQRLLSSNDYDIATIRAVLGSRFATLERYNAVAD
;
A
#
# COMPACT_ATOMS: atom_id res chain seq x y z
N MET A 1 -9.78 29.78 -34.47
CA MET A 1 -8.46 29.11 -34.46
C MET A 1 -8.72 27.71 -33.96
N ALA A 2 -8.55 26.74 -34.83
CA ALA A 2 -8.84 25.33 -34.54
C ALA A 2 -7.72 24.72 -33.69
N ILE A 3 -8.06 24.18 -32.53
CA ILE A 3 -7.17 23.35 -31.72
C ILE A 3 -7.37 21.91 -32.19
N SER A 4 -6.33 21.37 -32.81
CA SER A 4 -6.28 20.02 -33.36
C SER A 4 -6.53 18.98 -32.29
N SER A 5 -7.50 18.10 -32.55
CA SER A 5 -7.77 16.87 -31.83
C SER A 5 -6.55 15.96 -31.81
N LEU A 6 -5.88 15.82 -30.68
CA LEU A 6 -4.92 14.77 -30.45
C LEU A 6 -5.68 13.44 -30.25
N THR A 7 -5.78 12.67 -31.30
CA THR A 7 -6.31 11.30 -31.25
C THR A 7 -5.28 10.43 -30.50
N ILE A 8 -5.52 10.19 -29.23
CA ILE A 8 -4.73 9.22 -28.43
C ILE A 8 -5.06 7.83 -28.95
N ARG A 9 -4.13 7.22 -29.67
CA ARG A 9 -4.27 5.82 -30.12
C ARG A 9 -4.23 4.91 -28.88
N PRO A 10 -5.17 3.94 -28.75
CA PRO A 10 -5.17 3.02 -27.61
C PRO A 10 -3.86 2.24 -27.54
N ARG A 11 -3.23 2.20 -26.35
CA ARG A 11 -2.07 1.32 -26.09
C ARG A 11 -2.53 -0.13 -26.23
N ARG A 12 -1.97 -0.84 -27.21
CA ARG A 12 -2.23 -2.28 -27.42
C ARG A 12 -1.26 -3.06 -26.52
N THR A 13 -1.75 -3.74 -25.51
CA THR A 13 -0.99 -4.71 -24.72
C THR A 13 -0.87 -6.04 -25.48
N ALA A 14 0.36 -6.54 -25.60
CA ALA A 14 0.62 -7.81 -26.28
C ALA A 14 0.82 -8.91 -25.22
N ALA A 15 -0.08 -9.84 -25.13
CA ALA A 15 0.11 -11.09 -24.38
C ALA A 15 0.84 -12.11 -25.28
N VAL A 16 2.03 -12.56 -24.86
CA VAL A 16 2.79 -13.60 -25.58
C VAL A 16 2.44 -14.96 -24.99
N LYS A 17 1.62 -15.74 -25.69
CA LYS A 17 1.46 -17.17 -25.45
C LYS A 17 2.02 -17.95 -26.64
N GLN A 18 3.04 -18.75 -26.36
CA GLN A 18 3.59 -19.77 -27.29
C GLN A 18 3.77 -19.29 -28.75
N GLY A 19 4.54 -18.22 -28.95
CA GLY A 19 4.96 -17.79 -30.28
C GLY A 19 3.90 -17.17 -31.18
N LYS A 20 2.63 -17.05 -30.76
CA LYS A 20 1.58 -16.29 -31.47
C LYS A 20 1.24 -15.04 -30.68
N LYS A 21 1.46 -13.84 -31.27
CA LYS A 21 0.93 -12.58 -30.75
C LYS A 21 -0.59 -12.59 -30.86
N LEU A 22 -1.28 -12.88 -29.76
CA LEU A 22 -2.72 -12.62 -29.65
C LEU A 22 -2.89 -11.14 -29.27
N TRP A 23 -3.51 -10.37 -30.14
CA TRP A 23 -3.97 -9.02 -29.83
C TRP A 23 -5.21 -9.15 -28.95
N VAL A 24 -5.07 -8.88 -27.65
CA VAL A 24 -6.21 -8.75 -26.75
C VAL A 24 -6.65 -7.30 -26.81
N GLU A 25 -7.92 -7.06 -27.09
CA GLU A 25 -8.48 -5.71 -26.99
C GLU A 25 -8.34 -5.23 -25.55
N PRO A 26 -8.00 -3.94 -25.32
CA PRO A 26 -7.92 -3.40 -23.98
C PRO A 26 -9.27 -3.54 -23.28
N TRP A 27 -9.27 -3.92 -21.99
CA TRP A 27 -10.49 -4.09 -21.20
C TRP A 27 -11.21 -2.76 -20.91
N VAL A 28 -10.48 -1.64 -20.99
CA VAL A 28 -10.98 -0.26 -20.94
C VAL A 28 -10.60 0.47 -22.21
N VAL A 29 -11.55 1.18 -22.81
CA VAL A 29 -11.35 2.05 -23.96
C VAL A 29 -11.91 3.42 -23.64
N TRP A 30 -11.04 4.40 -23.46
CA TRP A 30 -11.42 5.78 -23.23
C TRP A 30 -12.14 6.37 -24.46
N ARG A 31 -13.25 7.05 -24.25
CA ARG A 31 -14.10 7.62 -25.27
C ARG A 31 -14.60 8.99 -24.82
N ASP A 32 -14.68 9.91 -25.77
CA ASP A 32 -15.24 11.25 -25.64
C ASP A 32 -16.29 11.56 -26.73
N ASP A 33 -16.76 10.51 -27.41
CA ASP A 33 -17.54 10.61 -28.66
C ASP A 33 -19.03 10.32 -28.49
N GLY A 34 -19.54 10.29 -27.26
CA GLY A 34 -20.92 9.94 -27.00
C GLY A 34 -21.59 10.76 -25.91
N PHE A 35 -22.79 11.24 -26.19
CA PHE A 35 -23.63 11.95 -25.23
C PHE A 35 -24.99 11.26 -25.11
N ARG A 36 -25.53 11.22 -23.90
CA ARG A 36 -26.86 10.66 -23.63
C ARG A 36 -27.58 11.47 -22.58
N SER A 37 -28.87 11.77 -22.83
CA SER A 37 -29.70 12.38 -21.79
C SER A 37 -30.09 11.33 -20.76
N LEU A 38 -29.62 11.46 -19.53
CA LEU A 38 -29.82 10.51 -18.43
C LEU A 38 -30.17 11.23 -17.14
N ARG A 39 -30.98 10.59 -16.30
CA ARG A 39 -31.14 11.01 -14.90
C ARG A 39 -29.95 10.50 -14.10
N CYS A 40 -29.25 11.39 -13.40
CA CYS A 40 -28.14 11.02 -12.55
C CYS A 40 -28.64 10.30 -11.28
N PRO A 41 -28.14 9.09 -10.97
CA PRO A 41 -28.56 8.39 -9.76
C PRO A 41 -28.09 9.08 -8.47
N ALA A 42 -27.00 9.86 -8.51
CA ALA A 42 -26.48 10.57 -7.35
C ALA A 42 -27.18 11.92 -7.08
N CYS A 43 -27.22 12.85 -8.02
CA CYS A 43 -27.81 14.20 -7.81
C CYS A 43 -29.26 14.31 -8.29
N ALA A 44 -29.83 13.28 -8.89
CA ALA A 44 -31.18 13.19 -9.44
C ALA A 44 -31.50 14.16 -10.60
N GLN A 45 -30.53 14.97 -11.05
CA GLN A 45 -30.71 15.85 -12.20
C GLN A 45 -30.73 15.06 -13.51
N THR A 46 -31.62 15.43 -14.41
CA THR A 46 -31.60 14.93 -15.80
C THR A 46 -30.77 15.91 -16.63
N SER A 47 -29.69 15.41 -17.20
CA SER A 47 -28.76 16.20 -18.00
C SER A 47 -28.19 15.38 -19.15
N VAL A 48 -27.55 16.06 -20.10
CA VAL A 48 -26.72 15.39 -21.10
C VAL A 48 -25.42 14.95 -20.40
N MET A 49 -25.23 13.65 -20.32
CA MET A 49 -24.03 13.03 -19.77
C MET A 49 -23.05 12.65 -20.88
N GLU A 50 -21.77 12.87 -20.63
CA GLU A 50 -20.69 12.51 -21.53
C GLU A 50 -20.23 11.07 -21.29
N LYS A 51 -20.00 10.35 -22.38
CA LYS A 51 -19.40 9.02 -22.32
C LYS A 51 -17.90 9.13 -22.04
N ARG A 52 -17.45 8.56 -20.93
CA ARG A 52 -16.05 8.59 -20.52
C ARG A 52 -15.23 7.42 -21.08
N LEU A 53 -15.80 6.23 -21.04
CA LEU A 53 -15.13 5.02 -21.49
C LEU A 53 -16.12 3.88 -21.79
N ASP A 54 -15.63 2.86 -22.47
CA ASP A 54 -16.24 1.54 -22.52
C ASP A 54 -15.39 0.55 -21.72
N ALA A 55 -15.98 -0.23 -20.82
CA ALA A 55 -15.30 -1.27 -20.04
C ALA A 55 -15.91 -2.66 -20.25
N SER A 56 -15.05 -3.67 -20.22
CA SER A 56 -15.46 -5.07 -20.28
C SER A 56 -15.61 -5.67 -18.88
N PRO A 57 -16.71 -6.42 -18.61
CA PRO A 57 -16.82 -7.19 -17.38
C PRO A 57 -15.70 -8.23 -17.26
N PRO A 58 -15.19 -8.49 -16.05
CA PRO A 58 -14.12 -9.47 -15.84
C PRO A 58 -14.48 -10.89 -16.31
N PHE A 59 -15.76 -11.27 -16.18
CA PHE A 59 -16.25 -12.61 -16.54
C PHE A 59 -16.74 -12.73 -17.97
N GLU A 60 -16.99 -11.60 -18.66
CA GLU A 60 -17.52 -11.55 -20.02
C GLU A 60 -16.71 -10.56 -20.88
N PRO A 61 -15.42 -10.85 -21.15
CA PRO A 61 -14.51 -9.88 -21.78
C PRO A 61 -14.88 -9.47 -23.21
N ARG A 62 -15.86 -10.14 -23.81
CA ARG A 62 -16.42 -9.78 -25.15
C ARG A 62 -17.56 -8.77 -25.06
N LYS A 63 -18.17 -8.60 -23.90
CA LYS A 63 -19.18 -7.56 -23.66
C LYS A 63 -18.51 -6.24 -23.33
N ARG A 64 -19.19 -5.14 -23.61
CA ARG A 64 -18.75 -3.80 -23.24
C ARG A 64 -19.95 -3.02 -22.74
N TYR A 65 -19.71 -2.25 -21.69
CA TYR A 65 -20.68 -1.30 -21.14
C TYR A 65 -20.08 0.09 -21.15
N ALA A 66 -20.90 1.06 -21.59
CA ALA A 66 -20.51 2.47 -21.63
C ALA A 66 -20.71 3.13 -20.27
N LEU A 67 -19.67 3.77 -19.76
CA LEU A 67 -19.68 4.56 -18.52
C LEU A 67 -19.86 6.04 -18.87
N TYR A 68 -20.87 6.67 -18.27
CA TYR A 68 -21.22 8.08 -18.50
C TYR A 68 -20.96 8.91 -17.25
N GLU A 69 -20.53 10.17 -17.44
CA GLU A 69 -20.27 11.12 -16.39
C GLU A 69 -21.37 12.17 -16.31
N CYS A 70 -21.85 12.45 -15.10
CA CYS A 70 -22.78 13.52 -14.83
C CYS A 70 -22.06 14.87 -14.77
N GLY A 71 -22.37 15.79 -15.69
CA GLY A 71 -21.77 17.13 -15.72
C GLY A 71 -22.07 18.00 -14.49
N ALA A 72 -23.08 17.67 -13.67
CA ALA A 72 -23.44 18.42 -12.48
C ALA A 72 -22.69 17.99 -11.21
N CYS A 73 -22.46 16.69 -11.02
CA CYS A 73 -21.83 16.19 -9.80
C CYS A 73 -20.60 15.28 -10.03
N GLY A 74 -20.29 14.96 -11.28
CA GLY A 74 -19.14 14.12 -11.65
C GLY A 74 -19.32 12.62 -11.41
N THR A 75 -20.46 12.17 -10.87
CA THR A 75 -20.73 10.73 -10.65
C THR A 75 -20.76 9.98 -11.97
N LEU A 76 -20.14 8.79 -11.98
CA LEU A 76 -20.09 7.92 -13.14
C LEU A 76 -21.20 6.86 -13.05
N HIS A 77 -21.77 6.49 -14.17
CA HIS A 77 -22.93 5.59 -14.22
C HIS A 77 -22.94 4.68 -15.44
N TYR A 78 -23.23 3.41 -15.21
CA TYR A 78 -23.46 2.39 -16.25
C TYR A 78 -24.97 2.17 -16.46
N PRO A 79 -25.66 2.91 -17.33
CA PRO A 79 -27.12 2.83 -17.46
C PRO A 79 -27.62 1.51 -18.05
N ASP A 80 -26.77 0.82 -18.81
CA ASP A 80 -27.15 -0.39 -19.56
C ASP A 80 -26.53 -1.67 -18.99
N ALA A 81 -25.81 -1.60 -17.84
CA ALA A 81 -25.25 -2.77 -17.20
C ALA A 81 -26.34 -3.56 -16.44
N PRO A 82 -26.31 -4.90 -16.49
CA PRO A 82 -27.25 -5.73 -15.75
C PRO A 82 -26.96 -5.64 -14.24
N VAL A 83 -28.01 -5.80 -13.44
CA VAL A 83 -27.88 -5.98 -12.00
C VAL A 83 -27.33 -7.38 -11.70
N PHE A 84 -26.34 -7.49 -10.86
CA PHE A 84 -25.75 -8.77 -10.49
C PHE A 84 -26.60 -9.47 -9.41
N GLU A 85 -26.77 -10.80 -9.55
CA GLU A 85 -27.48 -11.62 -8.57
C GLU A 85 -26.49 -12.25 -7.57
N TYR A 86 -26.61 -11.90 -6.29
CA TYR A 86 -25.70 -12.34 -5.20
C TYR A 86 -26.10 -13.67 -4.55
N GLU A 87 -27.20 -14.30 -4.95
CA GLU A 87 -27.72 -15.51 -4.32
C GLU A 87 -27.06 -16.82 -4.79
N SER A 88 -26.14 -16.75 -5.76
CA SER A 88 -25.52 -17.94 -6.34
C SER A 88 -24.63 -18.69 -5.33
N ARG A 89 -24.84 -20.02 -5.23
CA ARG A 89 -24.01 -20.94 -4.43
C ARG A 89 -22.78 -21.47 -5.17
N LYS A 90 -22.59 -21.06 -6.41
CA LYS A 90 -21.47 -21.55 -7.22
C LYS A 90 -20.13 -21.11 -6.62
N ASP A 91 -19.24 -22.09 -6.42
CA ASP A 91 -17.90 -21.89 -5.85
C ASP A 91 -17.89 -21.28 -4.42
N ALA A 92 -18.97 -21.50 -3.65
CA ALA A 92 -19.14 -20.97 -2.29
C ALA A 92 -17.98 -21.31 -1.34
N ASP A 93 -17.42 -22.53 -1.45
CA ASP A 93 -16.27 -22.95 -0.60
C ASP A 93 -15.00 -22.14 -0.90
N ILE A 94 -14.77 -21.81 -2.17
CA ILE A 94 -13.63 -20.98 -2.59
C ILE A 94 -13.83 -19.55 -2.06
N ALA A 95 -15.05 -19.02 -2.21
CA ALA A 95 -15.40 -17.68 -1.72
C ALA A 95 -15.28 -17.60 -0.20
N ARG A 96 -15.82 -18.58 0.56
CA ARG A 96 -15.67 -18.66 2.01
C ARG A 96 -14.21 -18.62 2.43
N LYS A 97 -13.38 -19.49 1.85
CA LYS A 97 -11.96 -19.57 2.19
C LYS A 97 -11.25 -18.24 1.90
N PHE A 98 -11.56 -17.59 0.76
CA PHE A 98 -11.01 -16.29 0.41
C PHE A 98 -11.40 -15.23 1.45
N TYR A 99 -12.68 -15.10 1.78
CA TYR A 99 -13.16 -14.13 2.77
C TYR A 99 -12.52 -14.32 4.15
N VAL A 100 -12.42 -15.57 4.60
CA VAL A 100 -11.88 -15.89 5.93
C VAL A 100 -10.39 -15.66 6.01
N GLU A 101 -9.63 -16.10 5.01
CA GLU A 101 -8.17 -16.09 5.10
C GLU A 101 -7.55 -14.76 4.67
N VAL A 102 -8.06 -14.13 3.61
CA VAL A 102 -7.48 -12.88 3.07
C VAL A 102 -8.47 -11.73 2.90
N GLY A 103 -9.66 -11.97 2.39
CA GLY A 103 -10.77 -11.02 2.28
C GLY A 103 -10.41 -9.56 2.01
N ALA A 104 -11.28 -8.65 2.45
CA ALA A 104 -11.02 -7.20 2.36
C ALA A 104 -10.06 -6.68 3.45
N GLY A 105 -9.58 -7.56 4.33
CA GLY A 105 -8.84 -7.19 5.52
C GLY A 105 -9.77 -6.76 6.67
N LEU A 106 -9.66 -7.47 7.79
CA LEU A 106 -10.54 -7.21 8.95
C LEU A 106 -10.36 -5.79 9.51
N ASP A 107 -9.16 -5.25 9.46
CA ASP A 107 -8.88 -3.86 9.86
C ASP A 107 -9.71 -2.84 9.08
N ALA A 108 -9.83 -3.01 7.77
CA ALA A 108 -10.63 -2.12 6.92
C ALA A 108 -12.12 -2.24 7.24
N MET A 109 -12.60 -3.45 7.56
CA MET A 109 -14.01 -3.69 7.90
C MET A 109 -14.41 -3.08 9.24
N ILE A 110 -13.52 -3.05 10.23
CA ILE A 110 -13.82 -2.52 11.58
C ILE A 110 -13.49 -1.04 11.73
N ALA A 111 -12.61 -0.47 10.89
CA ALA A 111 -12.22 0.93 10.99
C ALA A 111 -13.41 1.91 10.99
N PRO A 112 -14.47 1.72 10.17
CA PRO A 112 -15.65 2.60 10.17
C PRO A 112 -16.40 2.66 11.51
N LEU A 113 -16.24 1.67 12.37
CA LEU A 113 -16.89 1.64 13.68
C LEU A 113 -16.35 2.70 14.63
N ALA A 114 -15.10 3.16 14.42
CA ALA A 114 -14.43 4.15 15.26
C ALA A 114 -14.64 5.61 14.83
N TRP A 115 -15.22 5.89 13.63
CA TRP A 115 -15.16 7.23 13.03
C TRP A 115 -16.10 8.27 13.61
N ALA A 116 -17.15 7.87 14.32
CA ALA A 116 -18.16 8.79 14.77
C ALA A 116 -18.65 8.42 16.18
N ASP A 117 -18.13 9.06 17.21
CA ASP A 117 -18.57 8.91 18.62
C ASP A 117 -18.80 7.44 19.04
N PRO A 118 -17.80 6.54 18.98
CA PRO A 118 -18.01 5.11 19.23
C PRO A 118 -18.50 4.81 20.65
N ASP A 119 -18.17 5.67 21.62
CA ASP A 119 -18.54 5.50 23.03
C ASP A 119 -20.05 5.64 23.29
N ARG A 120 -20.78 6.24 22.35
CA ARG A 120 -22.25 6.40 22.44
C ARG A 120 -23.02 5.29 21.74
N VAL A 121 -22.34 4.40 21.03
CA VAL A 121 -22.98 3.34 20.24
C VAL A 121 -23.28 2.15 21.14
N GLN A 122 -24.54 1.74 21.16
CA GLN A 122 -25.00 0.51 21.84
C GLN A 122 -25.64 -0.46 20.85
N SER A 123 -26.06 0.03 19.69
CA SER A 123 -26.72 -0.78 18.67
C SER A 123 -26.15 -0.50 17.27
N TYR A 124 -25.89 -1.57 16.54
CA TYR A 124 -25.20 -1.55 15.25
C TYR A 124 -25.93 -2.42 14.23
N LEU A 125 -26.15 -1.87 13.06
CA LEU A 125 -26.62 -2.59 11.88
C LEU A 125 -25.58 -2.47 10.75
N GLU A 126 -25.15 -3.58 10.20
CA GLU A 126 -24.42 -3.62 8.95
C GLU A 126 -25.33 -4.05 7.81
N VAL A 127 -25.36 -3.27 6.73
CA VAL A 127 -26.18 -3.51 5.55
C VAL A 127 -25.28 -3.95 4.40
N GLY A 128 -25.48 -5.19 3.94
CA GLY A 128 -24.60 -5.79 2.95
C GLY A 128 -23.25 -6.21 3.55
N GLY A 129 -23.22 -6.63 4.82
CA GLY A 129 -21.97 -6.91 5.55
C GLY A 129 -21.25 -8.21 5.14
N GLY A 130 -21.72 -8.89 4.10
CA GLY A 130 -21.09 -10.11 3.62
C GLY A 130 -20.90 -11.13 4.74
N TYR A 131 -19.67 -11.57 4.97
CA TYR A 131 -19.36 -12.57 5.99
C TYR A 131 -19.65 -12.13 7.44
N GLY A 132 -19.76 -10.81 7.69
CA GLY A 132 -20.16 -10.24 8.98
C GLY A 132 -19.05 -10.12 10.03
N PHE A 133 -17.80 -9.97 9.64
CA PHE A 133 -16.67 -9.80 10.57
C PHE A 133 -16.79 -8.56 11.45
N SER A 134 -17.27 -7.44 10.90
CA SER A 134 -17.46 -6.21 11.67
C SER A 134 -18.60 -6.35 12.70
N VAL A 135 -19.65 -7.11 12.34
CA VAL A 135 -20.76 -7.44 13.25
C VAL A 135 -20.30 -8.32 14.39
N ASP A 136 -19.49 -9.35 14.09
CA ASP A 136 -18.90 -10.23 15.11
C ASP A 136 -17.97 -9.45 16.05
N PHE A 137 -17.12 -8.56 15.48
CA PHE A 137 -16.25 -7.68 16.28
C PHE A 137 -17.07 -6.72 17.16
N ALA A 138 -18.06 -6.05 16.59
CA ALA A 138 -18.91 -5.12 17.33
C ALA A 138 -19.63 -5.80 18.50
N ALA A 139 -20.15 -7.01 18.28
CA ALA A 139 -20.85 -7.76 19.31
C ALA A 139 -19.91 -8.27 20.41
N ARG A 140 -18.77 -8.85 20.04
CA ARG A 140 -17.89 -9.54 20.99
C ARG A 140 -16.86 -8.64 21.66
N ALA A 141 -16.30 -7.70 20.91
CA ALA A 141 -15.22 -6.84 21.39
C ALA A 141 -15.72 -5.51 21.93
N LEU A 142 -16.77 -4.93 21.32
CA LEU A 142 -17.33 -3.64 21.72
C LEU A 142 -18.58 -3.79 22.61
N GLY A 143 -19.16 -4.99 22.71
CA GLY A 143 -20.37 -5.24 23.51
C GLY A 143 -21.64 -4.64 22.91
N TRP A 144 -21.64 -4.27 21.63
CA TRP A 144 -22.80 -3.68 20.98
C TRP A 144 -23.83 -4.75 20.60
N ARG A 145 -25.10 -4.37 20.60
CA ARG A 145 -26.15 -5.18 20.00
C ARG A 145 -26.06 -5.05 18.48
N ALA A 146 -25.38 -5.99 17.84
CA ALA A 146 -25.04 -5.94 16.41
C ALA A 146 -25.87 -6.93 15.59
N ALA A 147 -26.19 -6.54 14.35
CA ALA A 147 -26.86 -7.38 13.36
C ALA A 147 -26.33 -7.11 11.95
N ASN A 148 -26.30 -8.16 11.11
CA ASN A 148 -26.05 -8.08 9.68
C ASN A 148 -27.37 -8.28 8.92
N ILE A 149 -27.70 -7.40 7.97
CA ILE A 149 -28.78 -7.62 7.01
C ILE A 149 -28.20 -7.75 5.62
N ASP A 150 -28.27 -8.95 5.05
CA ASP A 150 -27.64 -9.28 3.77
C ASP A 150 -28.28 -10.57 3.19
N PRO A 151 -28.88 -10.55 1.99
CA PRO A 151 -29.53 -11.72 1.39
C PRO A 151 -28.54 -12.75 0.86
N SER A 152 -27.25 -12.43 0.75
CA SER A 152 -26.26 -13.24 0.07
C SER A 152 -25.99 -14.59 0.74
N PHE A 153 -25.54 -15.55 -0.05
CA PHE A 153 -25.12 -16.86 0.46
C PHE A 153 -23.91 -16.74 1.42
N ILE A 154 -22.99 -15.83 1.13
CA ILE A 154 -21.78 -15.65 1.96
C ILE A 154 -22.13 -15.11 3.34
N ALA A 155 -23.14 -14.25 3.46
CA ALA A 155 -23.61 -13.74 4.74
C ALA A 155 -24.25 -14.84 5.62
N ARG A 156 -25.06 -15.72 5.00
CA ARG A 156 -25.58 -16.90 5.70
C ARG A 156 -24.48 -17.82 6.20
N THR A 157 -23.44 -18.01 5.38
CA THR A 157 -22.27 -18.83 5.77
C THR A 157 -21.53 -18.19 6.92
N GLY A 158 -21.23 -16.88 6.86
CA GLY A 158 -20.55 -16.17 7.93
C GLY A 158 -21.35 -16.16 9.24
N ALA A 159 -22.68 -16.00 9.18
CA ALA A 159 -23.53 -16.09 10.36
C ALA A 159 -23.48 -17.47 11.02
N ALA A 160 -23.47 -18.54 10.22
CA ALA A 160 -23.34 -19.91 10.71
C ALA A 160 -21.95 -20.16 11.32
N ASP A 161 -20.90 -19.66 10.71
CA ASP A 161 -19.51 -19.85 11.14
C ASP A 161 -19.13 -19.01 12.37
N LEU A 162 -19.56 -17.74 12.41
CA LEU A 162 -19.21 -16.80 13.47
C LEU A 162 -20.24 -16.72 14.59
N GLY A 163 -21.48 -17.12 14.34
CA GLY A 163 -22.57 -17.10 15.32
C GLY A 163 -23.15 -15.71 15.59
N HIS A 164 -23.01 -14.76 14.66
CA HIS A 164 -23.60 -13.43 14.79
C HIS A 164 -25.07 -13.38 14.35
N ASN A 165 -25.78 -12.33 14.76
CA ASN A 165 -27.17 -12.12 14.35
C ASN A 165 -27.23 -11.70 12.87
N HIS A 166 -28.07 -12.39 12.07
CA HIS A 166 -28.17 -12.18 10.64
C HIS A 166 -29.62 -12.23 10.17
N LEU A 167 -29.98 -11.27 9.33
CA LEU A 167 -31.25 -11.14 8.65
C LEU A 167 -31.04 -11.39 7.15
N PRO A 168 -31.51 -12.53 6.58
CA PRO A 168 -31.21 -12.92 5.19
C PRO A 168 -32.15 -12.25 4.18
N GLU A 169 -32.27 -10.93 4.23
CA GLU A 169 -33.17 -10.14 3.42
C GLU A 169 -32.56 -8.80 2.99
N TYR A 170 -33.20 -8.12 2.05
CA TYR A 170 -32.84 -6.75 1.70
C TYR A 170 -33.43 -5.76 2.70
N LEU A 171 -32.66 -4.73 3.07
CA LEU A 171 -33.15 -3.64 3.88
C LEU A 171 -34.23 -2.84 3.10
N SER A 172 -35.36 -2.57 3.78
CA SER A 172 -36.47 -1.77 3.22
C SER A 172 -36.93 -0.72 4.21
N ALA A 173 -37.22 0.49 3.74
CA ALA A 173 -37.80 1.55 4.56
C ALA A 173 -39.23 1.24 5.01
N GLU A 174 -39.93 0.36 4.27
CA GLU A 174 -41.32 -0.02 4.55
C GLU A 174 -41.44 -1.07 5.67
N ASN A 175 -40.39 -1.82 5.92
CA ASN A 175 -40.35 -2.88 6.92
C ASN A 175 -39.34 -2.55 8.03
N PRO A 176 -39.79 -1.88 9.12
CA PRO A 176 -38.92 -1.58 10.25
C PRO A 176 -38.28 -2.82 10.83
N LEU A 177 -36.97 -2.80 11.04
CA LEU A 177 -36.25 -3.93 11.58
C LEU A 177 -36.54 -4.18 13.05
N PRO A 178 -36.62 -5.44 13.50
CA PRO A 178 -36.65 -5.77 14.90
C PRO A 178 -35.47 -5.12 15.64
N ASN A 179 -35.74 -4.53 16.81
CA ASN A 179 -34.71 -3.87 17.61
C ASN A 179 -34.10 -2.59 17.02
N GLY A 180 -34.61 -2.06 15.91
CA GLY A 180 -34.25 -0.72 15.42
C GLY A 180 -35.03 0.39 16.12
N PRO A 181 -34.74 1.67 15.84
CA PRO A 181 -33.60 2.11 15.03
C PRO A 181 -32.26 1.93 15.75
N PHE A 182 -31.14 1.96 14.97
CA PHE A 182 -29.79 1.66 15.44
C PHE A 182 -28.96 2.95 15.62
N ASP A 183 -28.03 2.94 16.57
CA ASP A 183 -27.14 4.08 16.81
C ASP A 183 -26.08 4.22 15.69
N ARG A 184 -25.70 3.08 15.10
CA ARG A 184 -24.81 3.02 13.93
C ARG A 184 -25.41 2.13 12.86
N VAL A 185 -25.47 2.66 11.62
CA VAL A 185 -25.79 1.89 10.41
C VAL A 185 -24.61 2.01 9.47
N LEU A 186 -23.96 0.91 9.14
CA LEU A 186 -22.85 0.85 8.19
C LEU A 186 -23.28 0.16 6.90
N SER A 187 -22.90 0.75 5.78
CA SER A 187 -22.96 0.10 4.46
C SER A 187 -21.63 0.35 3.75
N SER A 188 -20.84 -0.71 3.63
CA SER A 188 -19.47 -0.65 3.08
C SER A 188 -19.40 -1.41 1.76
N GLU A 189 -19.01 -0.73 0.67
CA GLU A 189 -18.88 -1.30 -0.67
C GLU A 189 -20.17 -1.99 -1.15
N VAL A 190 -21.30 -1.28 -1.06
CA VAL A 190 -22.63 -1.79 -1.43
C VAL A 190 -23.38 -0.85 -2.36
N ILE A 191 -23.34 0.47 -2.08
CA ILE A 191 -24.17 1.46 -2.79
C ILE A 191 -23.85 1.53 -4.28
N GLU A 192 -22.62 1.24 -4.68
CA GLU A 192 -22.19 1.19 -6.08
C GLU A 192 -22.85 0.05 -6.88
N HIS A 193 -23.34 -0.99 -6.21
CA HIS A 193 -24.04 -2.12 -6.82
C HIS A 193 -25.54 -1.88 -6.99
N VAL A 194 -26.06 -0.80 -6.43
CA VAL A 194 -27.49 -0.49 -6.41
C VAL A 194 -27.84 0.37 -7.63
N PRO A 195 -28.76 -0.07 -8.50
CA PRO A 195 -29.10 0.66 -9.71
C PRO A 195 -29.82 2.00 -9.44
N ASP A 196 -30.63 2.07 -8.40
CA ASP A 196 -31.27 3.28 -7.90
C ASP A 196 -30.92 3.47 -6.42
N PRO A 197 -29.99 4.38 -6.08
CA PRO A 197 -29.59 4.62 -4.70
C PRO A 197 -30.66 5.25 -3.81
N ASP A 198 -31.68 5.91 -4.35
CA ASP A 198 -32.68 6.64 -3.57
C ASP A 198 -33.46 5.75 -2.59
N PRO A 199 -34.07 4.61 -3.00
CA PRO A 199 -34.73 3.69 -2.07
C PRO A 199 -33.75 3.08 -1.06
N PHE A 200 -32.54 2.75 -1.48
CA PHE A 200 -31.51 2.18 -0.62
C PHE A 200 -31.07 3.16 0.49
N LEU A 201 -30.76 4.41 0.12
CA LEU A 201 -30.40 5.43 1.08
C LEU A 201 -31.57 5.77 2.01
N SER A 202 -32.81 5.81 1.52
CA SER A 202 -34.00 5.98 2.35
C SER A 202 -34.13 4.86 3.40
N ALA A 203 -33.83 3.63 3.02
CA ALA A 203 -33.82 2.49 3.93
C ALA A 203 -32.72 2.60 5.00
N LEU A 204 -31.48 2.98 4.62
CA LEU A 204 -30.39 3.25 5.57
C LEU A 204 -30.76 4.32 6.58
N VAL A 205 -31.32 5.43 6.08
CA VAL A 205 -31.71 6.58 6.90
C VAL A 205 -32.88 6.26 7.85
N SER A 206 -33.84 5.42 7.41
CA SER A 206 -34.94 4.96 8.27
C SER A 206 -34.49 4.00 9.38
N ALA A 207 -33.39 3.30 9.18
CA ALA A 207 -32.85 2.35 10.13
C ALA A 207 -31.97 3.01 11.23
N VAL A 208 -31.51 4.25 11.05
CA VAL A 208 -30.66 4.94 12.02
C VAL A 208 -31.49 5.71 13.05
N SER A 209 -31.06 5.72 14.31
CA SER A 209 -31.68 6.50 15.38
C SER A 209 -31.44 8.01 15.19
N LYS A 210 -32.28 8.84 15.81
CA LYS A 210 -32.20 10.30 15.70
C LYS A 210 -30.84 10.88 16.08
N ASN A 211 -30.14 10.24 17.01
CA ASN A 211 -28.81 10.65 17.48
C ASN A 211 -27.70 9.75 16.92
N GLY A 212 -28.05 8.85 16.02
CA GLY A 212 -27.12 7.90 15.41
C GLY A 212 -26.48 8.44 14.12
N ALA A 213 -25.66 7.60 13.53
CA ALA A 213 -24.99 7.91 12.27
C ALA A 213 -25.10 6.77 11.24
N VAL A 214 -25.30 7.16 10.00
CA VAL A 214 -25.09 6.31 8.83
C VAL A 214 -23.64 6.49 8.36
N VAL A 215 -22.95 5.39 8.15
CA VAL A 215 -21.59 5.34 7.60
C VAL A 215 -21.65 4.61 6.26
N VAL A 216 -21.07 5.20 5.23
CA VAL A 216 -21.02 4.61 3.88
C VAL A 216 -19.58 4.64 3.37
N THR A 217 -19.13 3.52 2.81
CA THR A 217 -17.91 3.49 1.99
C THR A 217 -18.25 3.01 0.58
N THR A 218 -17.57 3.55 -0.43
CA THR A 218 -17.77 3.20 -1.83
C THR A 218 -16.57 3.68 -2.66
N PRO A 219 -16.26 3.06 -3.83
CA PRO A 219 -15.20 3.54 -4.71
C PRO A 219 -15.36 5.00 -5.13
N ASP A 220 -14.23 5.71 -5.28
CA ASP A 220 -14.19 7.12 -5.68
C ASP A 220 -14.08 7.27 -7.19
N ALA A 221 -15.08 7.92 -7.81
CA ALA A 221 -15.05 8.30 -9.21
C ALA A 221 -13.90 9.26 -9.55
N GLY A 222 -13.42 10.04 -8.58
CA GLY A 222 -12.29 10.96 -8.76
C GLY A 222 -10.97 10.25 -9.13
N ALA A 223 -10.85 8.96 -8.82
CA ALA A 223 -9.69 8.16 -9.21
C ALA A 223 -9.78 7.57 -10.64
N VAL A 224 -10.89 7.81 -11.36
CA VAL A 224 -11.10 7.28 -12.72
C VAL A 224 -10.64 8.30 -13.76
N HIS A 225 -9.39 8.19 -14.20
CA HIS A 225 -8.79 9.04 -15.23
C HIS A 225 -7.87 8.24 -16.15
N ALA A 226 -7.58 8.79 -17.33
CA ALA A 226 -6.85 8.08 -18.40
C ALA A 226 -5.41 7.70 -18.03
N ASP A 227 -4.80 8.43 -17.10
CA ASP A 227 -3.43 8.19 -16.62
C ASP A 227 -3.39 7.22 -15.42
N ALA A 228 -4.57 6.81 -14.90
CA ALA A 228 -4.63 5.86 -13.81
C ALA A 228 -4.17 4.47 -14.26
N SER A 229 -3.50 3.74 -13.36
CA SER A 229 -3.06 2.37 -13.62
C SER A 229 -4.24 1.40 -13.73
N ASP A 230 -4.05 0.27 -14.39
CA ASP A 230 -5.03 -0.82 -14.41
C ASP A 230 -5.39 -1.28 -12.98
N ASP A 231 -4.43 -1.31 -12.07
CA ASP A 231 -4.64 -1.73 -10.66
C ASP A 231 -5.50 -0.73 -9.89
N THR A 232 -5.44 0.55 -10.26
CA THR A 232 -6.35 1.59 -9.74
C THR A 232 -7.75 1.43 -10.33
N LEU A 233 -7.85 1.25 -11.64
CA LEU A 233 -9.14 1.25 -12.35
C LEU A 233 -9.96 -0.02 -12.11
N ARG A 234 -9.31 -1.20 -12.08
CA ARG A 234 -10.00 -2.49 -11.96
C ARG A 234 -10.96 -2.61 -10.77
N PRO A 235 -10.57 -2.25 -9.53
CA PRO A 235 -11.49 -2.34 -8.40
C PRO A 235 -12.60 -1.28 -8.41
N ILE A 236 -12.43 -0.18 -9.17
CA ILE A 236 -13.39 0.93 -9.18
C ILE A 236 -14.47 0.72 -10.27
N ILE A 237 -14.06 0.42 -11.51
CA ILE A 237 -14.96 0.40 -12.67
C ILE A 237 -15.39 -1.00 -13.09
N VAL A 238 -15.62 -1.90 -12.13
CA VAL A 238 -16.00 -3.32 -12.39
C VAL A 238 -17.32 -3.39 -13.14
N ALA A 239 -17.24 -3.28 -14.47
CA ALA A 239 -18.40 -3.23 -15.35
C ALA A 239 -19.33 -4.43 -15.14
N GLY A 240 -20.62 -4.18 -14.92
CA GLY A 240 -21.62 -5.20 -14.62
C GLY A 240 -21.72 -5.61 -13.14
N HIS A 241 -20.84 -5.09 -12.28
CA HIS A 241 -20.94 -5.20 -10.82
C HIS A 241 -21.16 -3.83 -10.19
N HIS A 242 -20.28 -2.84 -10.48
CA HIS A 242 -20.49 -1.46 -10.08
C HIS A 242 -21.38 -0.78 -11.11
N LEU A 243 -22.51 -0.28 -10.67
CA LEU A 243 -23.49 0.40 -11.53
C LEU A 243 -23.38 1.92 -11.42
N VAL A 244 -23.05 2.42 -10.23
CA VAL A 244 -22.89 3.84 -9.93
C VAL A 244 -21.58 4.04 -9.17
N ILE A 245 -20.70 4.90 -9.67
CA ILE A 245 -19.44 5.23 -9.00
C ILE A 245 -19.52 6.70 -8.61
N PHE A 246 -19.59 6.95 -7.31
CA PHE A 246 -19.84 8.29 -6.77
C PHE A 246 -18.58 9.14 -6.75
N THR A 247 -18.75 10.45 -6.91
CA THR A 247 -17.81 11.44 -6.40
C THR A 247 -18.19 11.84 -4.97
N ALA A 248 -17.28 12.47 -4.24
CA ALA A 248 -17.59 12.98 -2.91
C ALA A 248 -18.81 13.90 -2.91
N ASN A 249 -18.89 14.83 -3.88
CA ASN A 249 -20.05 15.71 -4.08
C ASN A 249 -21.33 14.93 -4.40
N GLY A 250 -21.25 13.94 -5.28
CA GLY A 250 -22.41 13.09 -5.64
C GLY A 250 -22.96 12.32 -4.45
N LEU A 251 -22.09 11.71 -3.64
CA LEU A 251 -22.48 10.97 -2.44
C LEU A 251 -23.07 11.90 -1.37
N GLU A 252 -22.48 13.07 -1.16
CA GLU A 252 -23.01 14.08 -0.23
C GLU A 252 -24.43 14.53 -0.63
N LEU A 253 -24.63 14.85 -1.92
CA LEU A 253 -25.94 15.24 -2.45
C LEU A 253 -26.99 14.12 -2.28
N ALA A 254 -26.61 12.87 -2.53
CA ALA A 254 -27.49 11.72 -2.38
C ALA A 254 -27.90 11.50 -0.90
N LEU A 255 -26.97 11.58 0.05
CA LEU A 255 -27.26 11.46 1.48
C LEU A 255 -28.11 12.61 2.00
N LYS A 256 -27.85 13.84 1.57
CA LYS A 256 -28.71 15.01 1.91
C LYS A 256 -30.12 14.85 1.35
N ARG A 257 -30.27 14.38 0.12
CA ARG A 257 -31.58 14.13 -0.49
C ARG A 257 -32.35 13.02 0.24
N ALA A 258 -31.66 12.03 0.81
CA ALA A 258 -32.25 11.00 1.65
C ALA A 258 -32.70 11.53 3.04
N GLY A 259 -32.41 12.79 3.38
CA GLY A 259 -32.86 13.45 4.60
C GLY A 259 -31.80 13.68 5.67
N MET A 260 -30.53 13.35 5.41
CA MET A 260 -29.45 13.63 6.34
C MET A 260 -29.07 15.11 6.36
N THR A 261 -28.99 15.70 7.56
CA THR A 261 -28.75 17.14 7.76
C THR A 261 -27.27 17.46 7.82
N HIS A 262 -26.49 16.58 8.45
CA HIS A 262 -25.06 16.70 8.63
C HIS A 262 -24.39 15.59 7.86
N VAL A 263 -23.63 15.92 6.81
CA VAL A 263 -22.93 14.95 5.96
C VAL A 263 -21.49 15.40 5.81
N LYS A 264 -20.57 14.48 6.10
CA LYS A 264 -19.14 14.67 5.89
C LYS A 264 -18.63 13.55 4.99
N VAL A 265 -18.01 13.90 3.87
CA VAL A 265 -17.43 12.95 2.90
C VAL A 265 -15.97 13.29 2.69
N VAL A 266 -15.11 12.28 2.70
CA VAL A 266 -13.69 12.40 2.34
C VAL A 266 -13.32 11.32 1.33
N ALA A 267 -12.42 11.67 0.40
CA ALA A 267 -11.80 10.75 -0.52
C ALA A 267 -10.39 10.40 -0.02
N ARG A 268 -10.08 9.11 0.07
CA ARG A 268 -8.76 8.61 0.45
C ARG A 268 -8.54 7.23 -0.18
N ASP A 269 -7.35 7.00 -0.71
CA ASP A 269 -6.95 5.70 -1.23
C ASP A 269 -7.95 5.06 -2.21
N GLN A 270 -8.52 5.88 -3.11
CA GLN A 270 -9.50 5.47 -4.14
C GLN A 270 -10.89 5.10 -3.58
N THR A 271 -11.17 5.41 -2.32
CA THR A 271 -12.44 5.12 -1.65
C THR A 271 -13.01 6.41 -1.05
N LEU A 272 -14.31 6.58 -1.14
CA LEU A 272 -15.07 7.60 -0.43
C LEU A 272 -15.50 7.06 0.93
N TYR A 273 -15.30 7.84 1.95
CA TYR A 273 -15.76 7.60 3.32
C TYR A 273 -16.76 8.69 3.69
N ALA A 274 -17.98 8.30 4.03
CA ALA A 274 -19.03 9.22 4.40
C ALA A 274 -19.60 8.88 5.78
N VAL A 275 -19.84 9.93 6.57
CA VAL A 275 -20.64 9.87 7.80
C VAL A 275 -21.77 10.89 7.68
N ALA A 276 -23.00 10.42 7.92
CA ALA A 276 -24.21 11.25 7.84
C ALA A 276 -25.09 11.07 9.07
N SER A 277 -25.68 12.18 9.57
CA SER A 277 -26.51 12.17 10.78
C SER A 277 -27.58 13.24 10.74
N TYR A 278 -28.62 13.12 11.58
CA TYR A 278 -29.66 14.15 11.76
C TYR A 278 -29.20 15.30 12.64
N THR A 279 -28.29 15.03 13.59
CA THR A 279 -27.76 16.02 14.54
C THR A 279 -26.25 16.11 14.36
N PRO A 280 -25.61 17.24 14.74
CA PRO A 280 -24.17 17.35 14.69
C PRO A 280 -23.49 16.21 15.47
N ILE A 281 -22.51 15.59 14.86
CA ILE A 281 -21.70 14.52 15.44
C ILE A 281 -20.23 14.77 15.13
N ASP A 282 -19.36 14.46 16.08
CA ASP A 282 -17.93 14.53 15.83
C ASP A 282 -17.47 13.36 14.96
N VAL A 283 -16.68 13.66 13.92
CA VAL A 283 -16.24 12.68 12.92
C VAL A 283 -14.74 12.80 12.74
N ASP A 284 -14.04 11.71 13.07
CA ASP A 284 -12.62 11.52 12.79
C ASP A 284 -12.40 10.27 11.92
N PHE A 285 -12.19 10.46 10.63
CA PHE A 285 -11.88 9.37 9.70
C PHE A 285 -10.48 8.76 9.89
N SER A 286 -9.63 9.34 10.73
CA SER A 286 -8.33 8.78 11.11
C SER A 286 -8.40 7.89 12.34
N ALA A 287 -9.50 7.92 13.08
CA ALA A 287 -9.72 7.11 14.27
C ALA A 287 -9.63 5.61 13.93
N LYS A 288 -8.98 4.88 14.81
CA LYS A 288 -8.79 3.43 14.69
C LYS A 288 -9.36 2.75 15.92
N SER A 289 -9.83 1.53 15.74
CA SER A 289 -10.18 0.67 16.86
C SER A 289 -8.98 0.45 17.78
N ASP A 290 -9.22 0.35 19.07
CA ASP A 290 -8.18 0.05 20.07
C ASP A 290 -7.46 -1.26 19.68
N ARG A 291 -6.14 -1.17 19.48
CA ARG A 291 -5.34 -2.30 19.03
C ARG A 291 -5.22 -3.41 20.05
N HIS A 292 -5.33 -3.10 21.34
CA HIS A 292 -5.36 -4.10 22.39
C HIS A 292 -6.69 -4.89 22.36
N VAL A 293 -7.81 -4.19 22.23
CA VAL A 293 -9.15 -4.79 22.09
C VAL A 293 -9.22 -5.66 20.84
N PHE A 294 -8.69 -5.16 19.72
CA PHE A 294 -8.65 -5.91 18.46
C PHE A 294 -7.79 -7.17 18.55
N ARG A 295 -6.60 -7.07 19.13
CA ARG A 295 -5.70 -8.23 19.32
C ARG A 295 -6.33 -9.28 20.24
N GLN A 296 -6.97 -8.84 21.34
CA GLN A 296 -7.72 -9.74 22.23
C GLN A 296 -8.84 -10.47 21.49
N TYR A 297 -9.65 -9.75 20.70
CA TYR A 297 -10.68 -10.34 19.86
C TYR A 297 -10.13 -11.40 18.91
N LEU A 298 -9.03 -11.12 18.23
CA LEU A 298 -8.40 -12.07 17.31
C LEU A 298 -7.94 -13.34 18.02
N ARG A 299 -7.37 -13.21 19.24
CA ARG A 299 -6.95 -14.33 20.06
C ARG A 299 -8.14 -15.19 20.45
N ASP A 300 -9.18 -14.57 21.01
CA ASP A 300 -10.37 -15.26 21.49
C ASP A 300 -11.07 -15.99 20.33
N ARG A 301 -11.18 -15.36 19.15
CA ARG A 301 -11.78 -16.00 17.98
C ARG A 301 -10.92 -17.14 17.41
N ARG A 302 -9.58 -16.99 17.41
CA ARG A 302 -8.66 -18.09 17.07
C ARG A 302 -8.94 -19.33 17.92
N ASP A 303 -9.08 -19.12 19.21
CA ASP A 303 -9.25 -20.22 20.18
C ASP A 303 -10.68 -20.82 20.12
N ASP A 304 -11.71 -19.99 20.04
CA ASP A 304 -13.12 -20.40 19.92
C ASP A 304 -13.38 -21.23 18.65
N LEU A 305 -12.73 -20.87 17.54
CA LEU A 305 -12.96 -21.44 16.21
C LEU A 305 -11.87 -22.45 15.80
N ALA A 306 -11.10 -22.93 16.75
CA ALA A 306 -9.96 -23.82 16.53
C ALA A 306 -10.32 -25.16 15.86
N SER A 307 -11.58 -25.58 15.86
CA SER A 307 -12.06 -26.81 15.23
C SER A 307 -12.20 -26.69 13.70
N ASP A 308 -12.38 -25.48 13.16
CA ASP A 308 -12.44 -25.23 11.71
C ASP A 308 -11.08 -24.75 11.20
N PRO A 309 -10.40 -25.52 10.32
CA PRO A 309 -9.05 -25.17 9.86
C PRO A 309 -8.98 -23.83 9.11
N THR A 310 -10.02 -23.45 8.36
CA THR A 310 -10.07 -22.21 7.61
C THR A 310 -10.22 -20.99 8.52
N LEU A 311 -11.17 -21.07 9.47
CA LEU A 311 -11.38 -19.99 10.46
C LEU A 311 -10.16 -19.82 11.34
N HIS A 312 -9.63 -20.92 11.85
CA HIS A 312 -8.41 -20.91 12.64
C HIS A 312 -7.25 -20.25 11.88
N ALA A 313 -7.00 -20.64 10.63
CA ALA A 313 -5.94 -20.06 9.81
C ALA A 313 -6.16 -18.55 9.59
N GLY A 314 -7.39 -18.13 9.31
CA GLY A 314 -7.74 -16.72 9.13
C GLY A 314 -7.46 -15.86 10.37
N PHE A 315 -7.95 -16.28 11.52
CA PHE A 315 -7.77 -15.55 12.79
C PHE A 315 -6.33 -15.63 13.32
N SER A 316 -5.68 -16.79 13.22
CA SER A 316 -4.30 -16.98 13.69
C SER A 316 -3.29 -16.12 12.93
N VAL A 317 -3.41 -16.01 11.60
CA VAL A 317 -2.51 -15.17 10.81
C VAL A 317 -2.72 -13.69 11.12
N ARG A 318 -3.96 -13.24 11.30
CA ARG A 318 -4.25 -11.86 11.73
C ARG A 318 -3.73 -11.59 13.14
N TYR A 319 -3.87 -12.54 14.05
CA TYR A 319 -3.33 -12.42 15.41
C TYR A 319 -1.80 -12.35 15.41
N LEU A 320 -1.11 -13.22 14.66
CA LEU A 320 0.33 -13.17 14.46
C LEU A 320 0.79 -11.79 13.94
N LYS A 321 0.11 -11.27 12.92
CA LYS A 321 0.34 -9.93 12.38
C LYS A 321 0.24 -8.86 13.47
N GLU A 322 -0.84 -8.86 14.25
CA GLU A 322 -1.06 -7.88 15.30
C GLU A 322 -0.04 -7.98 16.43
N CYS A 323 0.35 -9.19 16.83
CA CYS A 323 1.40 -9.38 17.82
C CYS A 323 2.75 -8.82 17.34
N VAL A 324 3.11 -9.06 16.07
CA VAL A 324 4.35 -8.50 15.49
C VAL A 324 4.29 -6.96 15.41
N HIS A 325 3.16 -6.39 14.99
CA HIS A 325 2.99 -4.93 14.92
C HIS A 325 3.02 -4.25 16.30
N SER A 326 2.54 -4.93 17.33
CA SER A 326 2.49 -4.42 18.70
C SER A 326 3.75 -4.74 19.52
N GLY A 327 4.72 -5.49 18.95
CA GLY A 327 5.91 -5.93 19.68
C GLY A 327 5.65 -7.04 20.71
N GLU A 328 4.52 -7.74 20.63
CA GLU A 328 4.16 -8.85 21.53
C GLU A 328 4.81 -10.15 21.03
N TRP A 329 6.14 -10.20 21.15
CA TRP A 329 6.95 -11.25 20.52
C TRP A 329 6.70 -12.65 21.08
N ALA A 330 6.34 -12.76 22.35
CA ALA A 330 6.01 -14.06 22.97
C ALA A 330 4.72 -14.64 22.38
N ASP A 331 3.68 -13.82 22.27
CA ASP A 331 2.39 -14.20 21.67
C ASP A 331 2.54 -14.49 20.17
N ALA A 332 3.38 -13.70 19.47
CA ALA A 332 3.69 -13.94 18.07
C ALA A 332 4.36 -15.32 17.86
N LYS A 333 5.30 -15.69 18.76
CA LYS A 333 5.97 -16.98 18.71
C LYS A 333 5.02 -18.15 18.98
N ASP A 334 4.10 -17.98 19.94
CA ASP A 334 3.06 -18.98 20.23
C ASP A 334 2.13 -19.16 19.01
N ALA A 335 1.61 -18.07 18.45
CA ALA A 335 0.77 -18.12 17.26
C ALA A 335 1.47 -18.78 16.07
N LEU A 336 2.74 -18.47 15.84
CA LEU A 336 3.53 -19.10 14.77
C LEU A 336 3.76 -20.61 15.03
N GLY A 337 4.00 -21.01 16.28
CA GLY A 337 4.18 -22.40 16.67
C GLY A 337 2.91 -23.24 16.43
N ASP A 338 1.75 -22.70 16.80
CA ASP A 338 0.45 -23.33 16.55
C ASP A 338 0.15 -23.45 15.05
N LEU A 339 0.33 -22.37 14.28
CA LEU A 339 0.19 -22.38 12.81
C LEU A 339 1.12 -23.42 12.17
N THR A 340 2.38 -23.47 12.58
CA THR A 340 3.37 -24.44 12.05
C THR A 340 2.92 -25.87 12.30
N THR A 341 2.45 -26.16 13.52
CA THR A 341 1.99 -27.50 13.90
C THR A 341 0.78 -27.93 13.06
N ARG A 342 -0.21 -27.05 12.93
CA ARG A 342 -1.43 -27.34 12.17
C ARG A 342 -1.18 -27.44 10.67
N TRP A 343 -0.46 -26.48 10.09
CA TRP A 343 -0.21 -26.46 8.65
C TRP A 343 0.71 -27.56 8.18
N ARG A 344 1.62 -28.05 9.05
CA ARG A 344 2.39 -29.26 8.77
C ARG A 344 1.47 -30.48 8.64
N LYS A 345 0.46 -30.59 9.52
CA LYS A 345 -0.55 -31.65 9.46
C LYS A 345 -1.49 -31.49 8.27
N ASP A 346 -2.04 -30.30 8.06
CA ASP A 346 -3.16 -30.08 7.14
C ASP A 346 -2.68 -29.90 5.69
N TYR A 347 -1.52 -29.28 5.49
CA TYR A 347 -1.00 -28.90 4.17
C TYR A 347 0.42 -29.44 3.87
N GLY A 348 1.07 -30.05 4.83
CA GLY A 348 2.47 -30.47 4.69
C GLY A 348 3.48 -29.32 4.73
N PHE A 349 3.07 -28.10 5.16
CA PHE A 349 3.95 -26.94 5.28
C PHE A 349 4.64 -26.90 6.63
N ASP A 350 5.94 -26.73 6.60
CA ASP A 350 6.74 -26.44 7.80
C ASP A 350 7.25 -25.01 7.74
N LEU A 351 6.63 -24.11 8.52
CA LEU A 351 7.05 -22.71 8.56
C LEU A 351 8.45 -22.53 9.18
N GLY A 352 8.93 -23.50 9.96
CA GLY A 352 10.31 -23.57 10.44
C GLY A 352 11.32 -24.10 9.42
N ALA A 353 10.85 -24.63 8.28
CA ALA A 353 11.68 -25.09 7.16
C ALA A 353 11.22 -24.45 5.84
N PRO A 354 11.29 -23.10 5.73
CA PRO A 354 10.66 -22.35 4.64
C PRO A 354 11.18 -22.72 3.25
N ASP A 355 12.37 -23.26 3.14
CA ASP A 355 12.93 -23.75 1.88
C ASP A 355 12.20 -24.97 1.31
N THR A 356 11.43 -25.67 2.11
CA THR A 356 10.59 -26.79 1.66
C THR A 356 9.24 -26.33 1.09
N ILE A 357 8.82 -25.09 1.37
CA ILE A 357 7.53 -24.54 0.93
C ILE A 357 7.60 -24.15 -0.55
N ARG A 358 6.85 -24.87 -1.38
CA ARG A 358 6.80 -24.67 -2.84
C ARG A 358 5.34 -24.72 -3.32
N PRO A 359 4.55 -23.68 -3.12
CA PRO A 359 3.21 -23.63 -3.68
C PRO A 359 3.29 -23.62 -5.21
N VAL A 360 2.46 -24.42 -5.85
CA VAL A 360 2.40 -24.52 -7.31
C VAL A 360 0.95 -24.36 -7.76
N PHE A 361 0.74 -23.42 -8.65
CA PHE A 361 -0.54 -23.24 -9.34
C PHE A 361 -0.30 -23.12 -10.85
N VAL A 362 -1.07 -23.89 -11.61
CA VAL A 362 -1.09 -23.78 -13.08
C VAL A 362 -2.53 -23.58 -13.48
N LEU A 363 -2.82 -22.43 -14.09
CA LEU A 363 -4.13 -22.12 -14.62
C LEU A 363 -4.38 -22.94 -15.89
N PRO A 364 -5.33 -23.89 -15.90
CA PRO A 364 -5.62 -24.69 -17.10
C PRO A 364 -6.51 -23.89 -18.07
N GLU A 365 -6.41 -24.19 -19.36
CA GLU A 365 -7.29 -23.60 -20.38
C GLU A 365 -8.78 -23.94 -20.16
N LYS A 366 -9.05 -25.13 -19.59
CA LYS A 366 -10.40 -25.63 -19.27
C LYS A 366 -10.44 -26.06 -17.80
N ASN A 367 -11.64 -25.99 -17.19
CA ASN A 367 -11.88 -26.44 -15.81
C ASN A 367 -11.15 -25.61 -14.73
N ARG A 368 -11.06 -24.28 -14.90
CA ARG A 368 -10.49 -23.35 -13.92
C ARG A 368 -11.01 -23.59 -12.49
N GLY A 369 -12.33 -23.70 -12.30
CA GLY A 369 -12.93 -23.94 -10.99
C GLY A 369 -12.44 -25.22 -10.30
N ARG A 370 -12.15 -26.30 -11.07
CA ARG A 370 -11.55 -27.53 -10.50
C ARG A 370 -10.11 -27.28 -10.03
N ALA A 371 -9.32 -26.52 -10.77
CA ALA A 371 -7.95 -26.20 -10.39
C ALA A 371 -7.92 -25.34 -9.13
N LEU A 372 -8.80 -24.34 -9.03
CA LEU A 372 -8.94 -23.50 -7.84
C LEU A 372 -9.37 -24.30 -6.60
N ARG A 373 -10.37 -25.19 -6.73
CA ARG A 373 -10.77 -26.09 -5.62
C ARG A 373 -9.64 -27.01 -5.19
N LYS A 374 -8.88 -27.57 -6.13
CA LYS A 374 -7.71 -28.40 -5.82
C LYS A 374 -6.66 -27.60 -5.05
N PHE A 375 -6.38 -26.37 -5.49
CA PHE A 375 -5.44 -25.50 -4.81
C PHE A 375 -5.94 -25.14 -3.41
N ALA A 376 -7.18 -24.72 -3.26
CA ALA A 376 -7.79 -24.38 -1.98
C ALA A 376 -7.79 -25.53 -0.97
N ALA A 377 -7.90 -26.78 -1.44
CA ALA A 377 -7.85 -27.97 -0.58
C ALA A 377 -6.40 -28.35 -0.15
N SER A 378 -5.38 -27.87 -0.87
CA SER A 378 -3.98 -28.25 -0.62
C SER A 378 -3.18 -27.19 0.14
N GLN A 379 -3.69 -25.97 0.30
CA GLN A 379 -2.99 -24.89 0.98
C GLN A 379 -3.91 -23.69 1.31
N THR A 380 -3.39 -22.77 2.11
CA THR A 380 -4.09 -21.58 2.55
C THR A 380 -3.74 -20.37 1.68
N TYR A 381 -4.70 -19.43 1.53
CA TYR A 381 -4.52 -18.19 0.77
C TYR A 381 -3.70 -17.13 1.51
N ASN A 382 -3.58 -17.23 2.84
CA ASN A 382 -2.80 -16.28 3.65
C ASN A 382 -1.36 -16.76 3.93
N LEU A 383 -0.85 -17.77 3.19
CA LEU A 383 0.48 -18.31 3.37
C LEU A 383 1.59 -17.24 3.27
N ALA A 384 1.50 -16.36 2.27
CA ALA A 384 2.52 -15.31 2.10
C ALA A 384 2.52 -14.32 3.27
N ILE A 385 1.34 -13.96 3.77
CA ILE A 385 1.19 -13.06 4.93
C ILE A 385 1.79 -13.70 6.17
N ALA A 386 1.47 -14.98 6.44
CA ALA A 386 2.04 -15.70 7.57
C ALA A 386 3.58 -15.79 7.50
N LEU A 387 4.12 -16.10 6.31
CA LEU A 387 5.57 -16.16 6.10
C LEU A 387 6.24 -14.79 6.29
N PHE A 388 5.60 -13.70 5.89
CA PHE A 388 6.16 -12.37 6.11
C PHE A 388 6.32 -12.06 7.59
N TYR A 389 5.27 -12.28 8.39
CA TYR A 389 5.32 -12.01 9.83
C TYR A 389 6.18 -13.03 10.60
N ALA A 390 6.26 -14.28 10.12
CA ALA A 390 7.23 -15.25 10.62
C ALA A 390 8.67 -14.77 10.39
N ALA A 391 8.98 -14.25 9.21
CA ALA A 391 10.30 -13.71 8.89
C ALA A 391 10.65 -12.50 9.78
N ARG A 392 9.69 -11.59 10.03
CA ARG A 392 9.86 -10.47 10.97
C ARG A 392 10.17 -10.96 12.39
N LEU A 393 9.51 -12.02 12.83
CA LEU A 393 9.78 -12.65 14.14
C LEU A 393 11.17 -13.25 14.21
N HIS A 394 11.61 -13.98 13.18
CA HIS A 394 12.97 -14.54 13.09
C HIS A 394 14.04 -13.45 13.06
N GLU A 395 13.81 -12.38 12.30
CA GLU A 395 14.69 -11.21 12.25
C GLU A 395 14.84 -10.57 13.63
N ASN A 396 13.73 -10.36 14.35
CA ASN A 396 13.73 -9.82 15.71
C ASN A 396 14.43 -10.76 16.71
N SER A 397 14.39 -12.06 16.47
CA SER A 397 15.09 -13.06 17.31
C SER A 397 16.57 -13.20 16.96
N GLY A 398 17.09 -12.48 15.98
CA GLY A 398 18.47 -12.52 15.52
C GLY A 398 18.81 -13.68 14.58
N ASP A 399 17.85 -14.51 14.22
CA ASP A 399 18.05 -15.61 13.26
C ASP A 399 17.94 -15.11 11.81
N ARG A 400 18.99 -14.40 11.38
CA ARG A 400 19.02 -13.70 10.09
C ARG A 400 18.93 -14.65 8.88
N LEU A 401 19.53 -15.86 8.97
CA LEU A 401 19.49 -16.82 7.87
C LEU A 401 18.10 -17.44 7.70
N LEU A 402 17.46 -17.80 8.81
CA LEU A 402 16.08 -18.28 8.77
C LEU A 402 15.11 -17.18 8.33
N ALA A 403 15.32 -15.93 8.79
CA ALA A 403 14.54 -14.78 8.34
C ALA A 403 14.64 -14.59 6.83
N GLU A 404 15.86 -14.60 6.26
CA GLU A 404 16.08 -14.49 4.82
C GLU A 404 15.38 -15.61 4.04
N ALA A 405 15.56 -16.86 4.46
CA ALA A 405 14.92 -18.02 3.82
C ALA A 405 13.38 -17.89 3.86
N THR A 406 12.85 -17.40 4.98
CA THR A 406 11.41 -17.20 5.18
C THR A 406 10.87 -16.05 4.31
N TYR A 407 11.58 -14.92 4.20
CA TYR A 407 11.22 -13.85 3.25
C TYR A 407 11.23 -14.33 1.80
N ARG A 408 12.20 -15.15 1.40
CA ARG A 408 12.23 -15.74 0.05
C ARG A 408 11.05 -16.67 -0.20
N ALA A 409 10.66 -17.45 0.80
CA ALA A 409 9.47 -18.31 0.73
C ALA A 409 8.20 -17.45 0.64
N CYS A 410 8.12 -16.35 1.39
CA CYS A 410 7.03 -15.37 1.29
C CYS A 410 6.91 -14.82 -0.14
N HIS A 411 7.99 -14.28 -0.70
CA HIS A 411 8.00 -13.72 -2.06
C HIS A 411 7.53 -14.72 -3.11
N ARG A 412 8.05 -15.97 -3.06
CA ARG A 412 7.63 -17.05 -3.97
C ARG A 412 6.14 -17.39 -3.81
N SER A 413 5.68 -17.47 -2.56
CA SER A 413 4.29 -17.79 -2.25
C SER A 413 3.35 -16.68 -2.69
N ALA A 414 3.72 -15.41 -2.48
CA ALA A 414 2.94 -14.26 -2.92
C ALA A 414 2.74 -14.25 -4.44
N LYS A 415 3.79 -14.56 -5.22
CA LYS A 415 3.69 -14.67 -6.68
C LYS A 415 2.70 -15.75 -7.11
N THR A 416 2.78 -16.94 -6.51
CA THR A 416 1.85 -18.05 -6.82
C THR A 416 0.41 -17.70 -6.41
N LEU A 417 0.23 -17.04 -5.25
CA LEU A 417 -1.09 -16.61 -4.79
C LEU A 417 -1.66 -15.50 -5.67
N GLY A 418 -0.82 -14.60 -6.21
CA GLY A 418 -1.23 -13.62 -7.22
C GLY A 418 -1.86 -14.28 -8.44
N ASP A 419 -1.21 -15.31 -9.00
CA ASP A 419 -1.76 -16.10 -10.12
C ASP A 419 -3.10 -16.77 -9.76
N VAL A 420 -3.26 -17.23 -8.50
CA VAL A 420 -4.51 -17.82 -8.00
C VAL A 420 -5.61 -16.77 -7.90
N PHE A 421 -5.31 -15.61 -7.31
CA PHE A 421 -6.29 -14.53 -7.17
C PHE A 421 -6.71 -13.96 -8.52
N GLU A 422 -5.78 -13.78 -9.46
CA GLU A 422 -6.10 -13.42 -10.83
C GLU A 422 -7.06 -14.45 -11.47
N ALA A 423 -6.80 -15.73 -11.25
CA ALA A 423 -7.69 -16.79 -11.71
C ALA A 423 -9.07 -16.79 -11.01
N MET A 424 -9.19 -16.21 -9.82
CA MET A 424 -10.45 -15.99 -9.11
C MET A 424 -11.15 -14.68 -9.49
N PHE A 425 -10.51 -13.83 -10.29
CA PHE A 425 -10.89 -12.42 -10.50
C PHE A 425 -10.99 -11.63 -9.19
N ALA A 426 -10.10 -11.97 -8.25
CA ALA A 426 -9.95 -11.32 -6.97
C ALA A 426 -8.57 -10.68 -6.88
N ALA A 427 -8.40 -9.76 -5.96
CA ALA A 427 -7.10 -9.19 -5.62
C ALA A 427 -6.90 -9.25 -4.09
N CYS A 428 -5.66 -9.39 -3.67
CA CYS A 428 -5.27 -9.25 -2.27
C CYS A 428 -4.04 -8.36 -2.20
N ARG A 429 -4.27 -7.05 -2.04
CA ARG A 429 -3.20 -6.04 -1.95
C ARG A 429 -2.19 -6.37 -0.86
N GLU A 430 -2.65 -6.92 0.27
CA GLU A 430 -1.74 -7.30 1.36
C GLU A 430 -0.78 -8.42 0.93
N THR A 431 -1.25 -9.45 0.22
CA THR A 431 -0.39 -10.52 -0.31
C THR A 431 0.67 -9.97 -1.26
N GLU A 432 0.30 -9.06 -2.15
CA GLU A 432 1.21 -8.42 -3.08
C GLU A 432 2.24 -7.54 -2.35
N ASP A 433 1.80 -6.72 -1.40
CA ASP A 433 2.67 -5.84 -0.63
C ASP A 433 3.68 -6.63 0.21
N VAL A 434 3.24 -7.64 0.96
CA VAL A 434 4.17 -8.47 1.74
C VAL A 434 5.15 -9.22 0.83
N GLY A 435 4.72 -9.64 -0.37
CA GLY A 435 5.58 -10.29 -1.35
C GLY A 435 6.69 -9.36 -1.87
N ARG A 436 6.35 -8.11 -2.18
CA ARG A 436 7.31 -7.07 -2.61
C ARG A 436 8.27 -6.71 -1.48
N ARG A 437 7.76 -6.42 -0.28
CA ARG A 437 8.58 -6.12 0.91
C ARG A 437 9.51 -7.27 1.25
N ALA A 438 9.03 -8.51 1.18
CA ALA A 438 9.84 -9.70 1.47
C ALA A 438 11.04 -9.84 0.53
N ALA A 439 10.89 -9.52 -0.75
CA ALA A 439 12.02 -9.54 -1.70
C ALA A 439 13.11 -8.54 -1.29
N LEU A 440 12.72 -7.32 -0.88
CA LEU A 440 13.66 -6.29 -0.45
C LEU A 440 14.34 -6.65 0.88
N HIS A 441 13.58 -7.12 1.88
CA HIS A 441 14.16 -7.59 3.15
C HIS A 441 15.11 -8.78 2.95
N ALA A 442 14.78 -9.72 2.06
CA ALA A 442 15.67 -10.83 1.75
C ALA A 442 16.99 -10.35 1.13
N ALA A 443 16.96 -9.35 0.25
CA ALA A 443 18.17 -8.75 -0.33
C ALA A 443 19.03 -8.07 0.75
N LEU A 444 18.40 -7.30 1.66
CA LEU A 444 19.08 -6.65 2.79
C LEU A 444 19.76 -7.64 3.73
N LEU A 445 19.16 -8.80 3.98
CA LEU A 445 19.75 -9.83 4.82
C LEU A 445 20.88 -10.60 4.11
N ALA A 446 20.75 -10.78 2.80
CA ALA A 446 21.69 -11.57 2.00
C ALA A 446 23.01 -10.85 1.73
N VAL A 447 23.07 -9.53 1.72
CA VAL A 447 24.24 -8.77 1.27
C VAL A 447 25.53 -9.17 2.01
N ASN A 448 25.45 -9.47 3.29
CA ASN A 448 26.62 -9.80 4.11
C ASN A 448 27.26 -11.19 3.81
N HIS A 449 26.53 -12.09 3.15
CA HIS A 449 27.03 -13.44 2.86
C HIS A 449 26.83 -13.86 1.40
N ASN A 450 26.00 -13.16 0.64
CA ASN A 450 25.79 -13.41 -0.78
C ASN A 450 25.42 -12.10 -1.53
N PRO A 451 26.35 -11.13 -1.60
CA PRO A 451 26.09 -9.80 -2.16
C PRO A 451 25.74 -9.84 -3.64
N GLU A 452 26.28 -10.79 -4.42
CA GLU A 452 25.88 -10.95 -5.83
C GLU A 452 24.40 -11.30 -5.99
N LYS A 453 23.89 -12.16 -5.11
CA LYS A 453 22.47 -12.52 -5.09
C LYS A 453 21.62 -11.33 -4.69
N ALA A 454 22.01 -10.61 -3.64
CA ALA A 454 21.35 -9.39 -3.18
C ALA A 454 21.27 -8.35 -4.32
N THR A 455 22.37 -8.11 -5.00
CA THR A 455 22.46 -7.20 -6.16
C THR A 455 21.51 -7.60 -7.28
N ARG A 456 21.50 -8.88 -7.67
CA ARG A 456 20.58 -9.35 -8.73
C ARG A 456 19.12 -9.19 -8.33
N GLU A 457 18.78 -9.38 -7.07
CA GLU A 457 17.41 -9.20 -6.57
C GLU A 457 16.98 -7.73 -6.57
N VAL A 458 17.86 -6.81 -6.16
CA VAL A 458 17.61 -5.36 -6.24
C VAL A 458 17.43 -4.94 -7.70
N LEU A 459 18.30 -5.37 -8.61
CA LEU A 459 18.19 -5.04 -10.04
C LEU A 459 16.91 -5.63 -10.67
N ALA A 460 16.50 -6.83 -10.27
CA ALA A 460 15.25 -7.42 -10.73
C ALA A 460 14.02 -6.66 -10.20
N ALA A 461 14.08 -6.17 -8.96
CA ALA A 461 13.03 -5.35 -8.37
C ALA A 461 12.89 -3.96 -9.04
N ALA A 462 13.98 -3.43 -9.60
CA ALA A 462 13.98 -2.12 -10.28
C ALA A 462 12.97 -2.05 -11.45
N ALA A 463 12.69 -3.18 -12.11
CA ALA A 463 11.68 -3.26 -13.17
C ALA A 463 10.24 -2.96 -12.66
N HIS A 464 10.01 -3.07 -11.35
CA HIS A 464 8.73 -2.85 -10.67
C HIS A 464 8.83 -1.70 -9.64
N ALA A 465 9.83 -0.83 -9.76
CA ALA A 465 10.08 0.25 -8.81
C ALA A 465 8.85 1.13 -8.50
N PRO A 466 7.97 1.47 -9.46
CA PRO A 466 6.78 2.26 -9.18
C PRO A 466 5.77 1.58 -8.22
N ASP A 467 5.80 0.25 -8.14
CA ASP A 467 4.90 -0.55 -7.31
C ASP A 467 5.51 -0.89 -5.94
N LEU A 468 6.76 -0.52 -5.71
CA LEU A 468 7.48 -0.79 -4.47
C LEU A 468 7.21 0.31 -3.43
N PRO A 469 7.23 -0.02 -2.12
CA PRO A 469 7.20 1.00 -1.08
C PRO A 469 8.41 1.94 -1.23
N PRO A 470 8.21 3.25 -1.51
CA PRO A 470 9.30 4.13 -1.93
C PRO A 470 10.46 4.18 -0.93
N ASP A 471 10.14 4.35 0.36
CA ASP A 471 11.16 4.46 1.41
C ASP A 471 11.97 3.16 1.56
N LEU A 472 11.31 2.01 1.57
CA LEU A 472 11.97 0.71 1.67
C LEU A 472 12.79 0.39 0.41
N TRP A 473 12.28 0.77 -0.76
CA TRP A 473 12.99 0.59 -2.03
C TRP A 473 14.27 1.42 -2.08
N GLU A 474 14.18 2.68 -1.69
CA GLU A 474 15.34 3.57 -1.62
C GLU A 474 16.36 3.07 -0.59
N GLU A 475 15.91 2.79 0.64
CA GLU A 475 16.78 2.24 1.71
C GLU A 475 17.48 0.95 1.27
N THR A 476 16.76 0.06 0.56
CA THR A 476 17.33 -1.22 0.12
C THR A 476 18.48 -1.02 -0.86
N GLN A 477 18.34 -0.13 -1.84
CA GLN A 477 19.41 0.17 -2.81
C GLN A 477 20.65 0.72 -2.10
N LEU A 478 20.44 1.71 -1.25
CA LEU A 478 21.51 2.38 -0.52
C LEU A 478 22.27 1.41 0.40
N ARG A 479 21.54 0.64 1.19
CA ARG A 479 22.14 -0.30 2.16
C ARG A 479 22.83 -1.48 1.50
N VAL A 480 22.22 -2.11 0.48
CA VAL A 480 22.85 -3.23 -0.21
C VAL A 480 24.17 -2.77 -0.86
N TYR A 481 24.20 -1.59 -1.44
CA TYR A 481 25.42 -1.04 -1.98
C TYR A 481 26.47 -0.73 -0.91
N ALA A 482 26.07 0.03 0.11
CA ALA A 482 26.96 0.44 1.19
C ALA A 482 27.56 -0.76 1.93
N ASP A 483 26.71 -1.69 2.39
CA ASP A 483 27.13 -2.86 3.15
C ASP A 483 28.07 -3.74 2.30
N GLY A 484 27.77 -3.93 1.01
CA GLY A 484 28.63 -4.68 0.10
C GLY A 484 30.02 -4.07 -0.05
N VAL A 485 30.14 -2.75 -0.22
CA VAL A 485 31.44 -2.07 -0.32
C VAL A 485 32.19 -2.09 1.01
N LEU A 486 31.50 -1.74 2.12
CA LEU A 486 32.11 -1.65 3.44
C LEU A 486 32.59 -3.00 4.00
N THR A 487 31.98 -4.10 3.56
CA THR A 487 32.41 -5.46 3.90
C THR A 487 33.44 -6.05 2.93
N GLY A 488 33.95 -5.27 1.98
CA GLY A 488 34.96 -5.68 1.01
C GLY A 488 34.42 -6.45 -0.21
N GLN A 489 33.10 -6.42 -0.42
CA GLN A 489 32.40 -7.08 -1.54
C GLN A 489 32.01 -6.09 -2.66
N GLY A 490 32.78 -4.99 -2.80
CA GLY A 490 32.44 -3.88 -3.69
C GLY A 490 32.18 -4.28 -5.15
N ASP A 491 32.90 -5.25 -5.68
CA ASP A 491 32.73 -5.70 -7.07
C ASP A 491 31.37 -6.40 -7.28
N ALA A 492 30.87 -7.11 -6.28
CA ALA A 492 29.58 -7.78 -6.34
C ALA A 492 28.39 -6.81 -6.37
N VAL A 493 28.54 -5.63 -5.78
CA VAL A 493 27.49 -4.58 -5.70
C VAL A 493 27.70 -3.45 -6.69
N GLU A 494 28.81 -3.42 -7.43
CA GLU A 494 29.13 -2.39 -8.40
C GLU A 494 28.00 -2.08 -9.40
N PRO A 495 27.20 -3.05 -9.88
CA PRO A 495 26.07 -2.77 -10.76
C PRO A 495 25.01 -1.81 -10.18
N LEU A 496 24.98 -1.61 -8.85
CA LEU A 496 24.08 -0.67 -8.19
C LEU A 496 24.63 0.76 -8.12
N ALA A 497 25.92 0.97 -8.35
CA ALA A 497 26.60 2.26 -8.19
C ALA A 497 25.92 3.40 -8.95
N VAL A 498 25.48 3.15 -10.20
CA VAL A 498 24.81 4.16 -11.04
C VAL A 498 23.47 4.59 -10.43
N MET A 499 22.68 3.63 -9.93
CA MET A 499 21.37 3.92 -9.32
C MET A 499 21.55 4.72 -8.02
N VAL A 500 22.47 4.27 -7.17
CA VAL A 500 22.77 4.89 -5.88
C VAL A 500 23.35 6.31 -6.07
N SER A 501 24.30 6.49 -6.99
CA SER A 501 24.85 7.81 -7.25
C SER A 501 23.82 8.80 -7.81
N ALA A 502 22.96 8.36 -8.73
CA ALA A 502 21.88 9.19 -9.27
C ALA A 502 20.89 9.63 -8.18
N MET A 503 20.55 8.73 -7.26
CA MET A 503 19.65 9.02 -6.14
C MET A 503 20.25 10.05 -5.18
N LEU A 504 21.50 9.86 -4.75
CA LEU A 504 22.19 10.77 -3.84
C LEU A 504 22.43 12.16 -4.46
N LEU A 505 22.79 12.21 -5.74
CA LEU A 505 22.93 13.49 -6.45
C LEU A 505 21.59 14.21 -6.54
N LYS A 506 20.49 13.52 -6.85
CA LYS A 506 19.15 14.11 -6.86
C LYS A 506 18.77 14.71 -5.51
N LYS A 507 19.05 14.01 -4.39
CA LYS A 507 18.81 14.52 -3.04
C LYS A 507 19.66 15.77 -2.75
N ALA A 508 20.93 15.71 -3.10
CA ALA A 508 21.83 16.84 -2.97
C ALA A 508 21.39 18.05 -3.81
N ASP A 509 20.95 17.81 -5.05
CA ASP A 509 20.45 18.87 -5.96
C ASP A 509 19.15 19.51 -5.46
N LEU A 510 18.32 18.76 -4.70
CA LEU A 510 17.10 19.27 -4.09
C LEU A 510 17.33 19.84 -2.67
N ASP A 511 18.56 19.99 -2.24
CA ASP A 511 18.97 20.45 -0.90
C ASP A 511 18.30 19.66 0.24
N GLN A 512 18.03 18.37 0.02
CA GLN A 512 17.39 17.52 1.02
C GLN A 512 18.40 17.12 2.11
N LYS A 513 17.95 17.09 3.36
CA LYS A 513 18.74 16.54 4.47
C LYS A 513 19.03 15.06 4.22
N LEU A 514 20.29 14.68 4.19
CA LEU A 514 20.71 13.30 4.04
C LEU A 514 20.54 12.52 5.35
N THR A 515 20.14 11.26 5.22
CA THR A 515 20.03 10.30 6.33
C THR A 515 21.39 9.61 6.57
N PRO A 516 21.60 8.93 7.71
CA PRO A 516 22.80 8.10 7.92
C PRO A 516 22.99 7.03 6.82
N THR A 517 21.90 6.43 6.31
CA THR A 517 21.97 5.48 5.19
C THR A 517 22.51 6.13 3.91
N ASP A 518 22.07 7.36 3.60
CA ASP A 518 22.61 8.14 2.48
C ASP A 518 24.11 8.40 2.66
N GLY A 519 24.50 8.76 3.88
CA GLY A 519 25.90 9.03 4.23
C GLY A 519 26.79 7.79 4.04
N PHE A 520 26.36 6.62 4.53
CA PHE A 520 27.12 5.38 4.32
C PHE A 520 27.22 5.02 2.84
N ALA A 521 26.16 5.18 2.05
CA ALA A 521 26.19 4.92 0.62
C ALA A 521 27.09 5.89 -0.14
N ALA A 522 27.11 7.17 0.24
CA ALA A 522 28.04 8.16 -0.29
C ALA A 522 29.50 7.81 0.06
N GLY A 523 29.74 7.40 1.32
CA GLY A 523 31.06 6.93 1.77
C GLY A 523 31.54 5.71 0.98
N ALA A 524 30.66 4.78 0.69
CA ALA A 524 30.96 3.60 -0.15
C ALA A 524 31.34 4.00 -1.59
N LEU A 525 30.63 4.94 -2.21
CA LEU A 525 31.00 5.50 -3.51
C LEU A 525 32.36 6.19 -3.45
N GLY A 526 32.65 6.90 -2.34
CA GLY A 526 33.96 7.51 -2.11
C GLY A 526 35.08 6.47 -2.08
N ILE A 527 34.89 5.36 -1.32
CA ILE A 527 35.85 4.26 -1.25
C ILE A 527 36.12 3.65 -2.63
N ARG A 528 35.08 3.41 -3.42
CA ARG A 528 35.26 2.87 -4.78
C ARG A 528 35.99 3.83 -5.70
N ALA A 529 35.67 5.12 -5.64
CA ALA A 529 36.35 6.14 -6.41
C ALA A 529 37.84 6.27 -5.98
N GLU A 530 38.15 6.19 -4.69
CA GLU A 530 39.51 6.18 -4.16
C GLU A 530 40.31 4.96 -4.65
N GLN A 531 39.75 3.76 -4.59
CA GLN A 531 40.32 2.53 -5.10
C GLN A 531 40.61 2.59 -6.61
N ALA A 532 39.77 3.29 -7.38
CA ALA A 532 39.94 3.53 -8.80
C ALA A 532 40.93 4.69 -9.13
N GLY A 533 41.46 5.37 -8.11
CA GLY A 533 42.36 6.52 -8.28
C GLY A 533 41.67 7.82 -8.68
N HIS A 534 40.34 7.89 -8.58
CA HIS A 534 39.52 9.06 -8.94
C HIS A 534 39.43 10.03 -7.74
N VAL A 535 40.53 10.67 -7.39
CA VAL A 535 40.71 11.45 -6.14
C VAL A 535 39.64 12.54 -5.97
N THR A 536 39.37 13.34 -6.99
CA THR A 536 38.37 14.43 -6.96
C THR A 536 36.96 13.88 -6.72
N GLN A 537 36.64 12.78 -7.38
CA GLN A 537 35.33 12.13 -7.21
C GLN A 537 35.21 11.51 -5.83
N ALA A 538 36.26 10.87 -5.30
CA ALA A 538 36.31 10.34 -3.96
C ALA A 538 36.09 11.44 -2.91
N ALA A 539 36.78 12.57 -3.03
CA ALA A 539 36.61 13.71 -2.15
C ALA A 539 35.16 14.22 -2.12
N ARG A 540 34.53 14.36 -3.28
CA ARG A 540 33.12 14.78 -3.40
C ARG A 540 32.17 13.84 -2.68
N TRP A 541 32.37 12.51 -2.82
CA TRP A 541 31.53 11.54 -2.15
C TRP A 541 31.74 11.49 -0.63
N TYR A 542 33.00 11.64 -0.16
CA TYR A 542 33.26 11.71 1.28
C TYR A 542 32.70 12.99 1.91
N ASP A 543 32.72 14.09 1.18
CA ASP A 543 32.06 15.34 1.57
C ASP A 543 30.55 15.11 1.77
N LEU A 544 29.91 14.44 0.83
CA LEU A 544 28.50 14.10 0.90
C LEU A 544 28.23 13.12 2.08
N ALA A 545 29.10 12.14 2.30
CA ALA A 545 28.99 11.17 3.38
C ALA A 545 28.95 11.83 4.75
N THR A 546 29.86 12.74 5.04
CA THR A 546 29.92 13.46 6.32
C THR A 546 28.67 14.28 6.61
N SER A 547 27.95 14.73 5.57
CA SER A 547 26.68 15.47 5.70
C SER A 547 25.53 14.61 6.23
N GLY A 548 25.54 13.31 5.95
CA GLY A 548 24.48 12.37 6.37
C GLY A 548 24.72 11.74 7.74
N MET A 549 25.92 11.88 8.34
CA MET A 549 26.28 11.16 9.56
C MET A 549 25.84 11.90 10.83
N ASP A 550 25.04 11.24 11.66
CA ASP A 550 24.63 11.73 12.98
C ASP A 550 25.63 11.31 14.08
N VAL A 551 26.31 10.16 13.91
CA VAL A 551 27.28 9.64 14.88
C VAL A 551 28.66 10.21 14.61
N GLU A 552 29.27 10.84 15.63
CA GLU A 552 30.55 11.56 15.51
C GLU A 552 31.70 10.65 15.01
N SER A 553 31.83 9.45 15.58
CA SER A 553 32.90 8.52 15.20
C SER A 553 32.83 8.04 13.76
N GLU A 554 31.60 7.91 13.21
CA GLU A 554 31.37 7.52 11.81
C GLU A 554 31.65 8.70 10.87
N ARG A 555 31.24 9.90 11.28
CA ARG A 555 31.53 11.14 10.58
C ARG A 555 33.03 11.36 10.48
N ASP A 556 33.76 11.21 11.60
CA ASP A 556 35.22 11.39 11.67
C ASP A 556 35.96 10.42 10.74
N ALA A 557 35.48 9.19 10.61
CA ALA A 557 36.08 8.20 9.70
C ALA A 557 36.02 8.62 8.24
N PHE A 558 34.91 9.18 7.79
CA PHE A 558 34.78 9.69 6.41
C PHE A 558 35.44 11.07 6.28
N GLN A 559 35.41 11.90 7.32
CA GLN A 559 36.12 13.16 7.33
C GLN A 559 37.64 12.94 7.17
N ALA A 560 38.21 11.96 7.87
CA ALA A 560 39.64 11.65 7.73
C ALA A 560 40.01 11.21 6.30
N ARG A 561 39.14 10.45 5.63
CA ARG A 561 39.35 10.09 4.22
C ARG A 561 39.20 11.29 3.29
N PHE A 562 38.20 12.14 3.52
CA PHE A 562 38.03 13.39 2.80
C PHE A 562 39.32 14.25 2.90
N ASP A 563 39.82 14.46 4.10
CA ASP A 563 41.01 15.24 4.36
C ASP A 563 42.26 14.63 3.70
N ALA A 564 42.33 13.30 3.63
CA ALA A 564 43.42 12.62 2.89
C ALA A 564 43.35 12.91 1.38
N MET A 565 42.16 12.86 0.80
CA MET A 565 41.97 13.21 -0.63
C MET A 565 42.26 14.69 -0.88
N ALA A 566 41.81 15.57 0.01
CA ALA A 566 42.05 16.99 -0.06
C ALA A 566 43.57 17.30 -0.01
N ARG A 567 44.34 16.59 0.87
CA ARG A 567 45.81 16.72 0.90
C ARG A 567 46.49 16.29 -0.40
N ILE A 568 46.00 15.20 -1.03
CA ILE A 568 46.54 14.78 -2.33
C ILE A 568 46.28 15.83 -3.39
N MET A 569 45.08 16.40 -3.41
CA MET A 569 44.72 17.49 -4.32
C MET A 569 45.51 18.78 -4.05
N ALA A 570 45.68 19.12 -2.76
CA ALA A 570 46.40 20.34 -2.32
C ALA A 570 47.88 20.35 -2.67
N ARG A 571 48.52 19.19 -2.79
CA ARG A 571 49.93 19.10 -3.28
C ARG A 571 50.11 19.60 -4.69
N ALA A 572 49.02 19.70 -5.45
CA ALA A 572 49.03 20.18 -6.81
C ALA A 572 48.82 21.70 -6.89
N ASP A 573 47.91 22.33 -6.10
CA ASP A 573 47.65 23.78 -6.13
C ASP A 573 46.65 24.25 -5.06
N SER A 574 47.16 24.59 -3.82
CA SER A 574 46.30 24.98 -2.66
C SER A 574 45.39 26.19 -2.93
N PRO A 575 45.82 27.29 -3.57
CA PRO A 575 44.94 28.42 -3.83
C PRO A 575 43.77 28.08 -4.74
N THR A 576 44.02 27.29 -5.78
CA THR A 576 42.98 26.88 -6.78
C THR A 576 41.89 26.03 -6.15
N ILE A 577 42.24 25.20 -5.15
CA ILE A 577 41.24 24.35 -4.44
C ILE A 577 40.36 25.16 -3.51
N ILE A 578 40.94 26.11 -2.74
CA ILE A 578 40.16 27.02 -1.87
C ILE A 578 39.21 27.85 -2.75
N GLU A 579 39.67 28.37 -3.86
CA GLU A 579 38.87 29.11 -4.82
C GLU A 579 37.74 28.27 -5.40
N ALA A 580 38.02 27.02 -5.80
CA ALA A 580 37.02 26.10 -6.37
C ALA A 580 35.94 25.73 -5.34
N ARG A 581 36.30 25.46 -4.09
CA ARG A 581 35.36 25.18 -3.01
C ARG A 581 34.49 26.38 -2.68
N PHE A 582 35.08 27.58 -2.69
CA PHE A 582 34.34 28.80 -2.45
C PHE A 582 33.36 29.09 -3.60
N ALA A 583 33.76 28.89 -4.83
CA ALA A 583 32.88 29.00 -6.00
C ALA A 583 31.72 28.01 -5.97
N GLU A 584 31.93 26.80 -5.43
CA GLU A 584 30.84 25.84 -5.19
C GLU A 584 29.84 26.38 -4.17
N ILE A 585 30.31 26.99 -3.07
CA ILE A 585 29.45 27.62 -2.06
C ILE A 585 28.61 28.74 -2.69
N GLU A 586 29.27 29.63 -3.46
CA GLU A 586 28.58 30.72 -4.16
C GLU A 586 27.54 30.20 -5.18
N SER A 587 27.83 29.11 -5.89
CA SER A 587 26.88 28.46 -6.80
C SER A 587 25.68 27.90 -6.06
N LEU A 588 25.90 27.22 -4.93
CA LEU A 588 24.84 26.67 -4.10
C LEU A 588 23.93 27.76 -3.51
N GLU A 589 24.51 28.90 -3.08
CA GLU A 589 23.73 30.08 -2.64
C GLU A 589 22.89 30.67 -3.77
N ALA A 590 23.47 30.81 -4.96
CA ALA A 590 22.77 31.34 -6.13
C ALA A 590 21.60 30.44 -6.58
N GLU A 591 21.71 29.14 -6.34
CA GLU A 591 20.67 28.13 -6.60
C GLU A 591 19.62 28.04 -5.49
N GLY A 592 19.76 28.81 -4.37
CA GLY A 592 18.86 28.77 -3.22
C GLY A 592 19.01 27.50 -2.36
N ARG A 593 20.17 26.85 -2.42
CA ARG A 593 20.49 25.59 -1.70
C ARG A 593 21.27 25.89 -0.40
N ASP A 594 20.66 26.72 0.44
CA ASP A 594 21.30 27.34 1.62
C ASP A 594 21.84 26.32 2.64
N PHE A 595 21.12 25.21 2.85
CA PHE A 595 21.56 24.15 3.78
C PHE A 595 22.88 23.52 3.32
N ARG A 596 23.00 23.25 2.05
CA ARG A 596 24.19 22.65 1.46
C ARG A 596 25.36 23.64 1.41
N ALA A 597 25.09 24.88 1.05
CA ALA A 597 26.07 25.96 1.09
C ALA A 597 26.68 26.13 2.49
N LYS A 598 25.81 26.12 3.53
CA LYS A 598 26.24 26.17 4.93
C LYS A 598 27.17 25.02 5.30
N GLN A 599 26.83 23.79 4.94
CA GLN A 599 27.67 22.63 5.21
C GLN A 599 29.05 22.74 4.53
N CYS A 600 29.09 23.10 3.26
CA CYS A 600 30.34 23.28 2.53
C CYS A 600 31.19 24.39 3.12
N ALA A 601 30.59 25.51 3.54
CA ALA A 601 31.29 26.61 4.20
C ALA A 601 31.87 26.20 5.55
N GLN A 602 31.09 25.53 6.39
CA GLN A 602 31.57 25.04 7.70
C GLN A 602 32.74 24.07 7.55
N ARG A 603 32.71 23.19 6.54
CA ARG A 603 33.82 22.27 6.27
C ARG A 603 35.07 22.96 5.77
N LEU A 604 34.94 23.97 4.92
CA LEU A 604 36.09 24.74 4.47
C LEU A 604 36.74 25.45 5.65
N LEU A 605 35.95 26.00 6.58
CA LEU A 605 36.44 26.69 7.81
C LEU A 605 37.01 25.74 8.85
N SER A 606 36.54 24.50 8.97
CA SER A 606 37.02 23.49 9.92
C SER A 606 38.08 22.55 9.34
N SER A 607 38.53 22.78 8.11
CA SER A 607 39.51 21.92 7.44
C SER A 607 40.86 21.96 8.19
N ASN A 608 41.44 20.78 8.44
CA ASN A 608 42.79 20.66 8.98
C ASN A 608 43.88 20.86 7.90
N ASP A 609 43.48 20.98 6.62
CA ASP A 609 44.41 21.13 5.49
C ASP A 609 44.84 22.58 5.25
N TYR A 610 44.01 23.53 5.69
CA TYR A 610 44.24 24.95 5.51
C TYR A 610 43.94 25.67 6.83
N ASP A 611 44.89 26.46 7.34
CA ASP A 611 44.55 27.36 8.41
C ASP A 611 43.64 28.50 7.92
N ILE A 612 42.88 29.08 8.85
CA ILE A 612 41.92 30.16 8.55
C ILE A 612 42.64 31.37 7.94
N ALA A 613 43.91 31.59 8.27
CA ALA A 613 44.72 32.68 7.71
C ALA A 613 45.00 32.45 6.21
N THR A 614 45.29 31.20 5.81
CA THR A 614 45.48 30.81 4.43
C THR A 614 44.17 30.95 3.62
N ILE A 615 43.05 30.48 4.18
CA ILE A 615 41.74 30.62 3.52
C ILE A 615 41.38 32.10 3.33
N ARG A 616 41.61 32.92 4.37
CA ARG A 616 41.37 34.36 4.33
C ARG A 616 42.31 35.07 3.34
N ALA A 617 43.55 34.65 3.25
CA ALA A 617 44.50 35.23 2.30
C ALA A 617 44.10 34.95 0.84
N VAL A 618 43.62 33.74 0.56
CA VAL A 618 43.18 33.35 -0.81
C VAL A 618 41.87 34.06 -1.18
N LEU A 619 40.88 34.09 -0.30
CA LEU A 619 39.57 34.64 -0.61
C LEU A 619 39.45 36.15 -0.48
N GLY A 620 40.39 36.79 0.26
CA GLY A 620 40.38 38.24 0.49
C GLY A 620 39.07 38.75 1.08
N SER A 621 38.42 39.73 0.43
CA SER A 621 37.16 40.30 0.88
C SER A 621 35.96 39.29 0.85
N ARG A 622 36.05 38.22 0.05
CA ARG A 622 35.03 37.18 -0.04
C ARG A 622 34.99 36.29 1.21
N PHE A 623 36.03 36.29 2.04
CA PHE A 623 36.04 35.53 3.28
C PHE A 623 34.91 35.91 4.24
N ALA A 624 34.43 37.15 4.20
CA ALA A 624 33.27 37.60 4.97
C ALA A 624 31.99 36.81 4.66
N THR A 625 31.86 36.23 3.44
CA THR A 625 30.75 35.34 3.08
C THR A 625 30.77 34.06 3.88
N LEU A 626 31.96 33.47 4.14
CA LEU A 626 32.11 32.26 4.95
C LEU A 626 31.85 32.53 6.43
N GLU A 627 32.24 33.70 6.96
CA GLU A 627 32.04 34.07 8.36
C GLU A 627 30.56 34.11 8.75
N ARG A 628 29.67 34.39 7.81
CA ARG A 628 28.21 34.35 8.05
C ARG A 628 27.72 32.97 8.50
N TYR A 629 28.36 31.90 8.05
CA TYR A 629 28.01 30.54 8.41
C TYR A 629 28.60 30.06 9.75
N ASN A 630 29.59 30.81 10.29
CA ASN A 630 30.18 30.53 11.60
C ASN A 630 29.39 31.20 12.73
N ALA A 631 28.61 32.24 12.44
CA ALA A 631 27.91 33.07 13.43
C ALA A 631 26.55 32.52 13.89
N VAL A 632 26.12 31.33 13.43
CA VAL A 632 24.80 30.73 13.73
C VAL A 632 24.94 29.50 14.66
N ALA A 633 25.97 29.46 15.49
CA ALA A 633 26.20 28.36 16.45
C ALA A 633 26.06 28.83 17.92
N ASP A 634 25.24 29.88 18.17
CA ASP A 634 24.82 30.31 19.53
C ASP A 634 23.30 30.20 19.67
#